data_6e3b2caa74d7fdcea7c4d13b679fae3b
#
_entry.id   6e3b2caa74d7fdcea7c4d13b679fae3b
#
_cell.length_a   1.000
_cell.length_b   1.000
_cell.length_c   1.000
_cell.angle_alpha   90.00
_cell.angle_beta   90.00
_cell.angle_gamma   90.00
#
_symmetry.space_group_name_H-M   'P 1'
#
loop_
_entity.id
_entity.type
_entity.pdbx_description
1 polymer ?
#
loop_
_entity_poly.entity_id
_entity_poly.type
_entity_poly.pdbx_seq_one_letter_code
_entity_poly.pdbx_strand_id
1 'polypeptide(L)'
;MDTFDLYKDIQCRTNGEIYLGVVGPVRSGKSTFIKRFMDVLVRLIDCVGYMVEGAAGHMENGAERLVKTPWNEKEIPFTKAAEIGTKKVIHDHSTIGIVVTTDGSIGELPRNSYRAAEKKTIQELKSIGKPFVVLVNTRKPYSAEAKNVAEEIQKEYQVTALPVNCEQLREEDIHRIMENVLFAFPVTEVKFFLPKWVEILTADHKVREELVSYAREVMGRIGEIRDAMEIRKPEQSTYINAVNVTGVSMDTGEISVEIKVEDSCYYEMLSDLTGTQISGEYDLIHTVRNLAMLQKEYESVKDALASVKMKGYGVVSATREEIRLDDPVVIRQGNKYGVKIRSEAPSIHMIRANIETEIAPIVGSEQQAKDLVNYINEAAKSPDGVWGTNIFGKSIEELVMDGVRNKIAMIGDESQAKLQDTMQKIVNDSNGGMVCIII
;
A
#
# COMPACT_ATOMS: atom_id res chain seq x y z
N MET A 1 -6.81 16.19 -20.89
CA MET A 1 -6.98 14.92 -21.63
C MET A 1 -5.93 14.98 -22.73
N ASP A 2 -4.82 14.30 -22.54
CA ASP A 2 -3.86 14.14 -23.61
C ASP A 2 -4.56 13.37 -24.72
N THR A 3 -4.48 13.89 -25.92
CA THR A 3 -5.04 13.26 -27.12
C THR A 3 -4.33 11.93 -27.29
N PHE A 4 -5.07 10.84 -27.13
CA PHE A 4 -4.60 9.47 -27.38
C PHE A 4 -4.08 9.39 -28.81
N ASP A 5 -2.77 9.24 -28.95
CA ASP A 5 -2.09 9.06 -30.24
C ASP A 5 -1.56 7.64 -30.31
N LEU A 6 -2.38 6.75 -30.85
CA LEU A 6 -2.15 5.32 -30.97
C LEU A 6 -0.76 4.97 -31.52
N TYR A 7 -0.33 5.64 -32.59
CA TYR A 7 0.95 5.34 -33.24
C TYR A 7 2.14 5.83 -32.41
N LYS A 8 2.02 6.98 -31.77
CA LYS A 8 3.04 7.53 -30.87
C LYS A 8 3.23 6.60 -29.66
N ASP A 9 2.14 6.13 -29.07
CA ASP A 9 2.20 5.22 -27.94
C ASP A 9 2.87 3.89 -28.32
N ILE A 10 2.51 3.30 -29.48
CA ILE A 10 3.19 2.10 -29.98
C ILE A 10 4.67 2.38 -30.27
N GLN A 11 5.04 3.53 -30.84
CA GLN A 11 6.43 3.91 -31.06
C GLN A 11 7.22 4.01 -29.77
N CYS A 12 6.66 4.59 -28.70
CA CYS A 12 7.28 4.62 -27.38
C CYS A 12 7.55 3.21 -26.85
N ARG A 13 6.62 2.29 -27.05
CA ARG A 13 6.72 0.88 -26.62
C ARG A 13 7.70 0.04 -27.46
N THR A 14 8.04 0.47 -28.66
CA THR A 14 8.88 -0.26 -29.63
C THR A 14 10.19 0.46 -29.95
N ASN A 15 10.62 1.41 -29.12
CA ASN A 15 11.82 2.22 -29.34
C ASN A 15 11.84 2.96 -30.69
N GLY A 16 10.67 3.42 -31.14
CA GLY A 16 10.54 4.23 -32.35
C GLY A 16 10.32 3.45 -33.66
N GLU A 17 10.44 2.11 -33.65
CA GLU A 17 10.29 1.28 -34.85
C GLU A 17 9.15 0.27 -34.70
N ILE A 18 8.14 0.37 -35.63
CA ILE A 18 7.00 -0.54 -35.67
C ILE A 18 7.18 -1.56 -36.77
N TYR A 19 7.61 -2.76 -36.43
CA TYR A 19 7.72 -3.90 -37.33
C TYR A 19 6.62 -4.92 -37.03
N LEU A 20 5.60 -5.00 -37.89
CA LEU A 20 4.53 -5.97 -37.79
C LEU A 20 4.90 -7.26 -38.51
N GLY A 21 5.15 -8.32 -37.80
CA GLY A 21 5.31 -9.67 -38.34
C GLY A 21 3.95 -10.30 -38.62
N VAL A 22 3.58 -10.44 -39.90
CA VAL A 22 2.32 -11.07 -40.31
C VAL A 22 2.56 -12.57 -40.49
N VAL A 23 2.05 -13.34 -39.54
CA VAL A 23 2.33 -14.78 -39.40
C VAL A 23 1.03 -15.60 -39.36
N GLY A 24 1.12 -16.90 -39.38
CA GLY A 24 -0.07 -17.77 -39.30
C GLY A 24 -0.04 -18.90 -40.31
N PRO A 25 -1.13 -19.68 -40.41
CA PRO A 25 -1.28 -20.79 -41.39
C PRO A 25 -1.11 -20.35 -42.83
N VAL A 26 -0.56 -21.24 -43.66
CA VAL A 26 -0.52 -21.03 -45.13
C VAL A 26 -1.97 -20.89 -45.67
N ARG A 27 -2.17 -20.01 -46.65
CA ARG A 27 -3.49 -19.71 -47.28
C ARG A 27 -4.55 -19.09 -46.35
N SER A 28 -4.19 -18.56 -45.19
CA SER A 28 -5.13 -17.85 -44.29
C SER A 28 -5.46 -16.41 -44.76
N GLY A 29 -4.80 -15.87 -45.77
CA GLY A 29 -5.02 -14.51 -46.27
C GLY A 29 -3.98 -13.48 -45.82
N LYS A 30 -2.82 -13.89 -45.27
CA LYS A 30 -1.73 -12.98 -44.87
C LYS A 30 -1.33 -11.98 -45.92
N SER A 31 -1.00 -12.45 -47.11
CA SER A 31 -0.58 -11.55 -48.20
C SER A 31 -1.69 -10.63 -48.69
N THR A 32 -2.96 -11.02 -48.54
CA THR A 32 -4.13 -10.15 -48.80
C THR A 32 -4.20 -9.06 -47.75
N PHE A 33 -4.05 -9.41 -46.46
CA PHE A 33 -3.96 -8.46 -45.36
C PHE A 33 -2.84 -7.44 -45.60
N ILE A 34 -1.62 -7.89 -45.90
CA ILE A 34 -0.46 -7.02 -46.13
C ILE A 34 -0.71 -6.05 -47.29
N LYS A 35 -1.31 -6.51 -48.38
CA LYS A 35 -1.63 -5.65 -49.53
C LYS A 35 -2.67 -4.56 -49.23
N ARG A 36 -3.53 -4.78 -48.26
CA ARG A 36 -4.61 -3.85 -47.89
C ARG A 36 -4.25 -2.98 -46.67
N PHE A 37 -3.34 -3.45 -45.87
CA PHE A 37 -2.82 -2.69 -44.71
C PHE A 37 -1.79 -1.67 -45.25
N MET A 38 -2.27 -0.50 -45.61
CA MET A 38 -1.45 0.61 -46.14
C MET A 38 -1.31 1.67 -45.07
N ASP A 39 -0.27 1.58 -44.25
CA ASP A 39 0.07 2.61 -43.26
C ASP A 39 1.53 3.02 -43.43
N VAL A 40 1.76 4.34 -43.46
CA VAL A 40 3.08 4.94 -43.74
C VAL A 40 4.07 4.77 -42.55
N LEU A 41 3.53 4.61 -41.35
CA LEU A 41 4.32 4.56 -40.12
C LEU A 41 4.73 3.15 -39.69
N VAL A 42 4.23 2.11 -40.39
CA VAL A 42 4.39 0.72 -40.01
C VAL A 42 5.10 -0.07 -41.12
N ARG A 43 6.11 -0.85 -40.71
CA ARG A 43 6.79 -1.78 -41.63
C ARG A 43 6.22 -3.18 -41.47
N LEU A 44 5.71 -3.76 -42.55
CA LEU A 44 5.14 -5.12 -42.58
C LEU A 44 6.19 -6.13 -43.01
N ILE A 45 6.27 -7.23 -42.29
CA ILE A 45 7.16 -8.37 -42.60
C ILE A 45 6.30 -9.59 -42.88
N ASP A 46 6.33 -10.09 -44.11
CA ASP A 46 5.60 -11.31 -44.50
C ASP A 46 6.40 -12.58 -44.22
N CYS A 47 5.70 -13.66 -44.01
CA CYS A 47 6.26 -14.99 -43.94
C CYS A 47 5.41 -16.03 -44.68
N VAL A 48 5.98 -17.14 -45.05
CA VAL A 48 5.25 -18.24 -45.67
C VAL A 48 4.13 -18.75 -44.78
N GLY A 49 4.41 -18.90 -43.48
CA GLY A 49 3.50 -19.48 -42.51
C GLY A 49 3.67 -21.01 -42.30
N TYR A 50 3.06 -21.50 -41.23
CA TYR A 50 3.06 -22.93 -40.98
C TYR A 50 2.15 -23.68 -41.95
N MET A 51 2.58 -24.88 -42.38
CA MET A 51 1.82 -25.70 -43.29
C MET A 51 0.50 -26.16 -42.71
N VAL A 52 -0.50 -26.22 -43.58
CA VAL A 52 -1.87 -26.64 -43.25
C VAL A 52 -2.12 -27.98 -43.96
N GLU A 53 -2.79 -28.88 -43.26
CA GLU A 53 -3.16 -30.19 -43.81
C GLU A 53 -4.08 -30.02 -45.01
N GLY A 54 -3.74 -30.68 -46.13
CA GLY A 54 -4.45 -30.57 -47.40
C GLY A 54 -4.05 -29.36 -48.28
N ALA A 55 -3.13 -28.51 -47.81
CA ALA A 55 -2.65 -27.41 -48.65
C ALA A 55 -1.75 -27.92 -49.78
N ALA A 56 -2.09 -27.57 -51.02
CA ALA A 56 -1.26 -27.90 -52.19
C ALA A 56 0.00 -27.02 -52.28
N GLY A 57 1.07 -27.52 -52.93
CA GLY A 57 2.29 -26.77 -53.24
C GLY A 57 3.52 -27.16 -52.42
N HIS A 58 3.43 -28.08 -51.47
CA HIS A 58 4.55 -28.65 -50.72
C HIS A 58 5.10 -29.96 -51.35
N MET A 59 4.33 -30.53 -52.28
CA MET A 59 4.75 -31.77 -53.00
C MET A 59 5.02 -31.42 -54.48
N GLU A 60 6.04 -32.01 -55.03
CA GLU A 60 6.45 -31.94 -56.43
C GLU A 60 6.85 -33.31 -56.90
N ASN A 61 6.25 -33.83 -57.99
CA ASN A 61 6.51 -35.17 -58.52
C ASN A 61 6.41 -36.35 -57.52
N GLY A 62 5.50 -36.24 -56.54
CA GLY A 62 5.27 -37.27 -55.53
C GLY A 62 6.27 -37.25 -54.34
N ALA A 63 7.22 -36.32 -54.33
CA ALA A 63 8.16 -36.08 -53.23
C ALA A 63 7.96 -34.70 -52.62
N GLU A 64 8.48 -34.48 -51.40
CA GLU A 64 8.42 -33.16 -50.76
C GLU A 64 9.33 -32.17 -51.53
N ARG A 65 8.78 -30.99 -51.87
CA ARG A 65 9.51 -29.97 -52.61
C ARG A 65 10.72 -29.47 -51.82
N LEU A 66 11.90 -29.48 -52.43
CA LEU A 66 13.11 -28.92 -51.85
C LEU A 66 13.31 -27.46 -52.28
N VAL A 67 13.77 -26.61 -51.33
CA VAL A 67 14.02 -25.20 -51.58
C VAL A 67 15.35 -24.75 -50.98
N LYS A 68 16.01 -23.80 -51.63
CA LYS A 68 17.16 -23.08 -51.07
C LYS A 68 16.68 -21.93 -50.21
N THR A 69 17.33 -21.70 -49.10
CA THR A 69 17.05 -20.58 -48.22
C THR A 69 18.33 -19.82 -47.91
N PRO A 70 18.26 -18.48 -47.61
CA PRO A 70 19.44 -17.68 -47.30
C PRO A 70 20.24 -18.17 -46.06
N TRP A 71 19.64 -18.97 -45.18
CA TRP A 71 20.18 -19.45 -43.93
C TRP A 71 20.61 -20.91 -43.93
N ASN A 72 20.48 -21.61 -45.09
CA ASN A 72 20.91 -23.00 -45.22
C ASN A 72 21.64 -23.18 -46.55
N GLU A 73 22.85 -23.73 -46.49
CA GLU A 73 23.67 -24.00 -47.69
C GLU A 73 23.09 -25.12 -48.57
N LYS A 74 22.41 -26.08 -47.94
CA LYS A 74 21.77 -27.23 -48.60
C LYS A 74 20.29 -26.98 -48.78
N GLU A 75 19.73 -27.54 -49.85
CA GLU A 75 18.29 -27.57 -50.05
C GLU A 75 17.59 -28.33 -48.95
N ILE A 76 16.52 -27.78 -48.42
CA ILE A 76 15.71 -28.34 -47.35
C ILE A 76 14.26 -28.49 -47.78
N PRO A 77 13.48 -29.38 -47.19
CA PRO A 77 12.07 -29.51 -47.44
C PRO A 77 11.34 -28.16 -47.25
N PHE A 78 10.42 -27.87 -48.18
CA PHE A 78 9.65 -26.58 -48.15
C PHE A 78 8.92 -26.36 -46.82
N THR A 79 8.35 -27.43 -46.26
CA THR A 79 7.68 -27.39 -44.95
C THR A 79 8.64 -26.93 -43.84
N LYS A 80 9.87 -27.45 -43.83
CA LYS A 80 10.91 -27.07 -42.84
C LYS A 80 11.41 -25.62 -43.08
N ALA A 81 11.58 -25.24 -44.38
CA ALA A 81 11.95 -23.86 -44.76
C ALA A 81 10.89 -22.85 -44.29
N ALA A 82 9.61 -23.16 -44.48
CA ALA A 82 8.47 -22.35 -44.08
C ALA A 82 8.42 -22.17 -42.56
N GLU A 83 8.69 -23.26 -41.78
CA GLU A 83 8.76 -23.21 -40.32
C GLU A 83 9.92 -22.33 -39.85
N ILE A 84 11.13 -22.52 -40.38
CA ILE A 84 12.31 -21.72 -39.97
C ILE A 84 12.09 -20.25 -40.34
N GLY A 85 11.58 -19.96 -41.53
CA GLY A 85 11.30 -18.58 -41.95
C GLY A 85 10.25 -17.89 -41.10
N THR A 86 9.18 -18.61 -40.75
CA THR A 86 8.15 -18.08 -39.84
C THR A 86 8.72 -17.79 -38.44
N LYS A 87 9.52 -18.71 -37.88
CA LYS A 87 10.20 -18.50 -36.61
C LYS A 87 11.14 -17.29 -36.67
N LYS A 88 11.92 -17.11 -37.72
CA LYS A 88 12.80 -15.95 -37.87
C LYS A 88 12.02 -14.61 -37.93
N VAL A 89 10.90 -14.57 -38.64
CA VAL A 89 10.05 -13.38 -38.63
C VAL A 89 9.55 -13.09 -37.22
N ILE A 90 9.09 -14.10 -36.52
CA ILE A 90 8.58 -13.96 -35.15
C ILE A 90 9.68 -13.51 -34.19
N HIS A 91 10.85 -14.15 -34.20
CA HIS A 91 11.93 -13.93 -33.21
C HIS A 91 12.78 -12.70 -33.53
N ASP A 92 13.25 -12.58 -34.78
CA ASP A 92 14.35 -11.69 -35.12
C ASP A 92 13.89 -10.38 -35.75
N HIS A 93 12.75 -10.37 -36.46
CA HIS A 93 12.41 -9.29 -37.37
C HIS A 93 11.14 -8.52 -37.01
N SER A 94 10.31 -8.98 -36.08
CA SER A 94 9.08 -8.28 -35.68
C SER A 94 9.15 -7.76 -34.26
N THR A 95 8.59 -6.57 -34.03
CA THR A 95 8.33 -6.04 -32.68
C THR A 95 6.95 -6.48 -32.18
N ILE A 96 6.02 -6.68 -33.10
CA ILE A 96 4.61 -7.01 -32.87
C ILE A 96 4.20 -8.14 -33.79
N GLY A 97 3.37 -9.06 -33.34
CA GLY A 97 2.80 -10.15 -34.13
C GLY A 97 1.37 -9.87 -34.57
N ILE A 98 1.08 -10.14 -35.84
CA ILE A 98 -0.30 -10.24 -36.37
C ILE A 98 -0.49 -11.66 -36.88
N VAL A 99 -1.26 -12.44 -36.11
CA VAL A 99 -1.61 -13.82 -36.52
C VAL A 99 -2.84 -13.79 -37.40
N VAL A 100 -2.73 -14.18 -38.67
CA VAL A 100 -3.89 -14.27 -39.58
C VAL A 100 -4.30 -15.73 -39.71
N THR A 101 -5.50 -16.06 -39.24
CA THR A 101 -6.17 -17.36 -39.41
C THR A 101 -7.48 -17.16 -40.16
N THR A 102 -8.33 -18.17 -40.30
CA THR A 102 -9.61 -18.08 -41.01
C THR A 102 -10.69 -18.95 -40.35
N ASP A 103 -11.94 -18.58 -40.53
CA ASP A 103 -13.12 -19.38 -40.17
C ASP A 103 -13.43 -20.49 -41.20
N GLY A 104 -12.63 -20.60 -42.25
CA GLY A 104 -12.85 -21.53 -43.38
C GLY A 104 -13.69 -20.95 -44.50
N SER A 105 -14.23 -19.74 -44.41
CA SER A 105 -14.97 -19.07 -45.48
C SER A 105 -14.08 -18.51 -46.57
N ILE A 106 -12.78 -18.39 -46.29
CA ILE A 106 -11.76 -17.89 -47.22
C ILE A 106 -10.89 -19.09 -47.66
N GLY A 107 -10.83 -19.34 -48.94
CA GLY A 107 -10.07 -20.45 -49.50
C GLY A 107 -10.89 -21.74 -49.66
N GLU A 108 -10.18 -22.86 -49.93
CA GLU A 108 -10.78 -24.15 -50.27
C GLU A 108 -10.75 -25.16 -49.12
N LEU A 109 -10.06 -24.84 -48.00
CA LEU A 109 -9.86 -25.75 -46.88
C LEU A 109 -10.82 -25.43 -45.73
N PRO A 110 -11.35 -26.46 -45.03
CA PRO A 110 -12.25 -26.27 -43.90
C PRO A 110 -11.47 -25.72 -42.68
N ARG A 111 -12.17 -25.07 -41.75
CA ARG A 111 -11.60 -24.48 -40.52
C ARG A 111 -10.68 -25.43 -39.76
N ASN A 112 -11.08 -26.70 -39.63
CA ASN A 112 -10.33 -27.68 -38.87
C ASN A 112 -8.87 -27.90 -39.35
N SER A 113 -8.63 -27.76 -40.69
CA SER A 113 -7.30 -27.88 -41.28
C SER A 113 -6.32 -26.83 -40.78
N TYR A 114 -6.83 -25.65 -40.36
CA TYR A 114 -6.01 -24.52 -39.89
C TYR A 114 -5.62 -24.60 -38.41
N ARG A 115 -6.38 -25.32 -37.59
CA ARG A 115 -6.22 -25.32 -36.11
C ARG A 115 -4.81 -25.70 -35.62
N ALA A 116 -4.21 -26.71 -36.19
CA ALA A 116 -2.88 -27.18 -35.79
C ALA A 116 -1.80 -26.12 -36.05
N ALA A 117 -1.81 -25.50 -37.23
CA ALA A 117 -0.86 -24.45 -37.62
C ALA A 117 -1.11 -23.15 -36.83
N GLU A 118 -2.38 -22.80 -36.56
CA GLU A 118 -2.79 -21.67 -35.73
C GLU A 118 -2.26 -21.84 -34.32
N LYS A 119 -2.52 -22.98 -33.66
CA LYS A 119 -2.03 -23.29 -32.33
C LYS A 119 -0.52 -23.15 -32.23
N LYS A 120 0.22 -23.70 -33.20
CA LYS A 120 1.67 -23.61 -33.25
C LYS A 120 2.16 -22.17 -33.35
N THR A 121 1.51 -21.33 -34.18
CA THR A 121 1.84 -19.91 -34.35
C THR A 121 1.62 -19.14 -33.05
N ILE A 122 0.46 -19.33 -32.41
CA ILE A 122 0.10 -18.65 -31.15
C ILE A 122 1.03 -19.04 -30.01
N GLN A 123 1.34 -20.34 -29.89
CA GLN A 123 2.26 -20.83 -28.86
C GLN A 123 3.68 -20.28 -29.02
N GLU A 124 4.17 -20.17 -30.26
CA GLU A 124 5.49 -19.59 -30.54
C GLU A 124 5.55 -18.12 -30.11
N LEU A 125 4.55 -17.30 -30.47
CA LEU A 125 4.48 -15.89 -30.05
C LEU A 125 4.37 -15.73 -28.55
N LYS A 126 3.56 -16.54 -27.89
CA LYS A 126 3.45 -16.54 -26.41
C LYS A 126 4.76 -16.91 -25.73
N SER A 127 5.49 -17.88 -26.26
CA SER A 127 6.77 -18.32 -25.66
C SER A 127 7.83 -17.22 -25.62
N ILE A 128 7.69 -16.21 -26.49
CA ILE A 128 8.65 -15.10 -26.63
C ILE A 128 8.18 -13.87 -25.85
N GLY A 129 6.91 -13.82 -25.43
CA GLY A 129 6.33 -12.66 -24.74
C GLY A 129 6.15 -11.43 -25.62
N LYS A 130 6.07 -11.56 -26.95
CA LYS A 130 5.79 -10.43 -27.85
C LYS A 130 4.31 -10.13 -27.88
N PRO A 131 3.93 -8.83 -27.91
CA PRO A 131 2.53 -8.45 -28.07
C PRO A 131 2.01 -8.88 -29.45
N PHE A 132 0.83 -9.48 -29.48
CA PHE A 132 0.20 -9.91 -30.74
C PHE A 132 -1.32 -9.96 -30.63
N VAL A 133 -1.96 -9.91 -31.80
CA VAL A 133 -3.39 -10.14 -31.95
C VAL A 133 -3.66 -11.20 -33.01
N VAL A 134 -4.78 -11.90 -32.91
CA VAL A 134 -5.22 -12.90 -33.87
C VAL A 134 -6.34 -12.30 -34.73
N LEU A 135 -6.17 -12.33 -36.02
CA LEU A 135 -7.19 -11.93 -36.99
C LEU A 135 -7.83 -13.17 -37.61
N VAL A 136 -9.13 -13.33 -37.40
CA VAL A 136 -9.94 -14.35 -38.06
C VAL A 136 -10.45 -13.81 -39.39
N ASN A 137 -9.74 -14.13 -40.46
CA ASN A 137 -10.11 -13.67 -41.80
C ASN A 137 -11.37 -14.40 -42.28
N THR A 138 -12.41 -13.62 -42.57
CA THR A 138 -13.74 -14.11 -42.91
C THR A 138 -14.42 -13.21 -43.93
N ARG A 139 -15.31 -13.79 -44.77
CA ARG A 139 -16.13 -13.00 -45.68
C ARG A 139 -17.19 -12.16 -44.98
N LYS A 140 -17.62 -12.58 -43.76
CA LYS A 140 -18.70 -11.94 -42.99
C LYS A 140 -18.28 -11.68 -41.56
N PRO A 141 -17.46 -10.62 -41.29
CA PRO A 141 -16.89 -10.38 -39.95
C PRO A 141 -17.91 -10.12 -38.85
N TYR A 142 -19.13 -9.75 -39.19
CA TYR A 142 -20.21 -9.47 -38.24
C TYR A 142 -21.14 -10.66 -38.01
N SER A 143 -20.91 -11.80 -38.71
CA SER A 143 -21.74 -13.01 -38.52
C SER A 143 -21.51 -13.66 -37.17
N ALA A 144 -22.51 -14.42 -36.68
CA ALA A 144 -22.40 -15.17 -35.44
C ALA A 144 -21.29 -16.23 -35.50
N GLU A 145 -21.14 -16.88 -36.66
CA GLU A 145 -20.14 -17.92 -36.89
C GLU A 145 -18.69 -17.35 -36.72
N ALA A 146 -18.42 -16.20 -37.35
CA ALA A 146 -17.12 -15.56 -37.27
C ALA A 146 -16.81 -15.09 -35.83
N LYS A 147 -17.80 -14.56 -35.13
CA LYS A 147 -17.67 -14.19 -33.70
C LYS A 147 -17.41 -15.40 -32.84
N ASN A 148 -18.14 -16.50 -33.04
CA ASN A 148 -17.93 -17.73 -32.26
C ASN A 148 -16.51 -18.29 -32.42
N VAL A 149 -15.97 -18.26 -33.66
CA VAL A 149 -14.58 -18.69 -33.90
C VAL A 149 -13.58 -17.78 -33.19
N ALA A 150 -13.78 -16.47 -33.19
CA ALA A 150 -12.93 -15.53 -32.48
C ALA A 150 -13.01 -15.76 -30.97
N GLU A 151 -14.21 -15.94 -30.40
CA GLU A 151 -14.41 -16.24 -28.98
C GLU A 151 -13.80 -17.59 -28.57
N GLU A 152 -13.87 -18.61 -29.43
CA GLU A 152 -13.22 -19.91 -29.22
C GLU A 152 -11.70 -19.73 -29.06
N ILE A 153 -11.07 -18.99 -29.98
CA ILE A 153 -9.64 -18.67 -29.93
C ILE A 153 -9.28 -17.87 -28.67
N GLN A 154 -10.10 -16.87 -28.34
CA GLN A 154 -9.89 -16.06 -27.13
C GLN A 154 -9.93 -16.92 -25.86
N LYS A 155 -10.91 -17.83 -25.75
CA LYS A 155 -11.07 -18.70 -24.59
C LYS A 155 -9.97 -19.77 -24.51
N GLU A 156 -9.62 -20.39 -25.66
CA GLU A 156 -8.64 -21.49 -25.69
C GLU A 156 -7.22 -20.97 -25.42
N TYR A 157 -6.87 -19.81 -26.00
CA TYR A 157 -5.49 -19.33 -25.95
C TYR A 157 -5.31 -18.11 -25.06
N GLN A 158 -6.36 -17.53 -24.47
CA GLN A 158 -6.28 -16.30 -23.67
C GLN A 158 -5.56 -15.18 -24.43
N VAL A 159 -6.00 -14.89 -25.66
CA VAL A 159 -5.44 -13.89 -26.56
C VAL A 159 -6.54 -13.09 -27.23
N THR A 160 -6.28 -11.88 -27.67
CA THR A 160 -7.26 -11.10 -28.43
C THR A 160 -7.42 -11.67 -29.84
N ALA A 161 -8.63 -11.99 -30.22
CA ALA A 161 -8.98 -12.43 -31.57
C ALA A 161 -10.11 -11.57 -32.17
N LEU A 162 -9.90 -11.09 -33.39
CA LEU A 162 -10.80 -10.17 -34.06
C LEU A 162 -11.25 -10.76 -35.42
N PRO A 163 -12.57 -10.88 -35.68
CA PRO A 163 -13.05 -11.23 -37.00
C PRO A 163 -12.92 -10.02 -37.95
N VAL A 164 -12.26 -10.21 -39.07
CA VAL A 164 -11.99 -9.17 -40.09
C VAL A 164 -12.13 -9.70 -41.50
N ASN A 165 -12.44 -8.84 -42.47
CA ASN A 165 -12.37 -9.18 -43.88
C ASN A 165 -11.09 -8.55 -44.47
N CYS A 166 -10.04 -9.36 -44.66
CA CYS A 166 -8.76 -8.89 -45.17
C CYS A 166 -8.83 -8.35 -46.62
N GLU A 167 -9.84 -8.73 -47.39
CA GLU A 167 -10.04 -8.20 -48.75
C GLU A 167 -10.67 -6.80 -48.74
N GLN A 168 -11.49 -6.50 -47.74
CA GLN A 168 -12.25 -5.26 -47.59
C GLN A 168 -11.86 -4.49 -46.31
N LEU A 169 -10.57 -4.49 -45.98
CA LEU A 169 -10.05 -3.81 -44.80
C LEU A 169 -10.23 -2.29 -44.95
N ARG A 170 -10.86 -1.67 -43.94
CA ARG A 170 -11.10 -0.23 -43.85
C ARG A 170 -10.16 0.40 -42.87
N GLU A 171 -10.01 1.72 -42.90
CA GLU A 171 -9.21 2.48 -41.94
C GLU A 171 -9.65 2.24 -40.47
N GLU A 172 -10.96 2.19 -40.23
CA GLU A 172 -11.53 1.86 -38.91
C GLU A 172 -11.12 0.46 -38.41
N ASP A 173 -11.03 -0.53 -39.33
CA ASP A 173 -10.57 -1.88 -38.98
C ASP A 173 -9.08 -1.88 -38.64
N ILE A 174 -8.28 -1.11 -39.40
CA ILE A 174 -6.85 -0.95 -39.10
C ILE A 174 -6.66 -0.30 -37.75
N HIS A 175 -7.37 0.80 -37.48
CA HIS A 175 -7.30 1.49 -36.17
C HIS A 175 -7.65 0.55 -35.03
N ARG A 176 -8.75 -0.19 -35.16
CA ARG A 176 -9.18 -1.18 -34.14
C ARG A 176 -8.15 -2.31 -33.92
N ILE A 177 -7.51 -2.79 -35.00
CA ILE A 177 -6.46 -3.80 -34.91
C ILE A 177 -5.28 -3.24 -34.11
N MET A 178 -4.81 -2.05 -34.46
CA MET A 178 -3.65 -1.42 -33.80
C MET A 178 -3.92 -1.05 -32.34
N GLU A 179 -5.15 -0.62 -32.04
CA GLU A 179 -5.59 -0.39 -30.65
C GLU A 179 -5.54 -1.69 -29.83
N ASN A 180 -6.06 -2.79 -30.36
CA ASN A 180 -5.99 -4.09 -29.68
C ASN A 180 -4.56 -4.62 -29.56
N VAL A 181 -3.68 -4.29 -30.50
CA VAL A 181 -2.24 -4.56 -30.39
C VAL A 181 -1.65 -3.82 -29.20
N LEU A 182 -1.98 -2.53 -29.03
CA LEU A 182 -1.48 -1.73 -27.91
C LEU A 182 -1.94 -2.28 -26.56
N PHE A 183 -3.18 -2.74 -26.46
CA PHE A 183 -3.69 -3.43 -25.28
C PHE A 183 -3.02 -4.78 -24.98
N ALA A 184 -2.39 -5.41 -25.96
CA ALA A 184 -1.64 -6.66 -25.79
C ALA A 184 -0.16 -6.45 -25.38
N PHE A 185 0.29 -5.21 -25.20
CA PHE A 185 1.62 -4.95 -24.67
C PHE A 185 1.71 -5.35 -23.20
N PRO A 186 2.88 -5.86 -22.75
CA PRO A 186 3.10 -6.23 -21.37
C PRO A 186 3.04 -4.99 -20.45
N VAL A 187 2.51 -5.16 -19.26
CA VAL A 187 2.58 -4.14 -18.19
C VAL A 187 4.01 -4.06 -17.69
N THR A 188 4.52 -2.84 -17.56
CA THR A 188 5.88 -2.57 -17.06
C THR A 188 5.89 -2.29 -15.56
N GLU A 189 4.87 -1.58 -15.08
CA GLU A 189 4.75 -1.18 -13.67
C GLU A 189 3.30 -1.08 -13.24
N VAL A 190 3.01 -1.49 -12.00
CA VAL A 190 1.71 -1.26 -11.36
C VAL A 190 1.95 -0.43 -10.10
N LYS A 191 1.39 0.77 -10.06
CA LYS A 191 1.48 1.71 -8.94
C LYS A 191 0.22 1.61 -8.09
N PHE A 192 0.36 1.19 -6.82
CA PHE A 192 -0.74 1.15 -5.87
C PHE A 192 -0.75 2.40 -5.00
N PHE A 193 -1.86 3.12 -5.00
CA PHE A 193 -2.09 4.29 -4.16
C PHE A 193 -2.97 3.89 -2.98
N LEU A 194 -2.43 4.01 -1.78
CA LEU A 194 -3.07 3.67 -0.53
C LEU A 194 -3.28 4.95 0.30
N PRO A 195 -4.24 4.98 1.25
CA PRO A 195 -4.34 6.06 2.22
C PRO A 195 -3.04 6.18 3.04
N LYS A 196 -2.51 7.39 3.19
CA LYS A 196 -1.20 7.62 3.86
C LYS A 196 -1.14 7.09 5.29
N TRP A 197 -2.25 7.06 6.00
CA TRP A 197 -2.28 6.56 7.37
C TRP A 197 -1.94 5.06 7.49
N VAL A 198 -2.08 4.30 6.41
CA VAL A 198 -1.69 2.87 6.36
C VAL A 198 -0.18 2.68 6.60
N GLU A 199 0.64 3.69 6.30
CA GLU A 199 2.08 3.66 6.55
C GLU A 199 2.43 3.62 8.05
N ILE A 200 1.54 4.11 8.93
CA ILE A 200 1.71 4.10 10.38
C ILE A 200 1.49 2.69 10.96
N LEU A 201 0.73 1.85 10.27
CA LEU A 201 0.42 0.50 10.71
C LEU A 201 1.67 -0.39 10.71
N THR A 202 1.79 -1.24 11.71
CA THR A 202 2.84 -2.26 11.77
C THR A 202 2.70 -3.30 10.67
N ALA A 203 3.76 -4.02 10.36
CA ALA A 203 3.76 -4.98 9.24
C ALA A 203 2.79 -6.15 9.44
N ASP A 204 2.52 -6.50 10.69
CA ASP A 204 1.62 -7.56 11.15
C ASP A 204 0.17 -7.10 11.35
N HIS A 205 -0.13 -5.82 11.06
CA HIS A 205 -1.50 -5.31 11.18
C HIS A 205 -2.39 -5.88 10.07
N LYS A 206 -3.56 -6.40 10.44
CA LYS A 206 -4.50 -7.11 9.54
C LYS A 206 -4.88 -6.31 8.29
N VAL A 207 -5.13 -5.00 8.44
CA VAL A 207 -5.45 -4.12 7.30
C VAL A 207 -4.28 -4.08 6.32
N ARG A 208 -3.05 -3.88 6.81
CA ARG A 208 -1.86 -3.81 5.96
C ARG A 208 -1.57 -5.15 5.29
N GLU A 209 -1.75 -6.24 5.99
CA GLU A 209 -1.56 -7.59 5.47
C GLU A 209 -2.54 -7.90 4.32
N GLU A 210 -3.82 -7.55 4.47
CA GLU A 210 -4.82 -7.73 3.41
C GLU A 210 -4.51 -6.87 2.17
N LEU A 211 -4.13 -5.60 2.35
CA LEU A 211 -3.78 -4.71 1.24
C LEU A 211 -2.57 -5.22 0.46
N VAL A 212 -1.53 -5.69 1.16
CA VAL A 212 -0.32 -6.26 0.53
C VAL A 212 -0.63 -7.57 -0.18
N SER A 213 -1.47 -8.42 0.42
CA SER A 213 -1.92 -9.67 -0.18
C SER A 213 -2.69 -9.42 -1.48
N TYR A 214 -3.63 -8.48 -1.44
CA TYR A 214 -4.38 -8.07 -2.62
C TYR A 214 -3.47 -7.49 -3.73
N ALA A 215 -2.55 -6.62 -3.38
CA ALA A 215 -1.60 -6.08 -4.36
C ALA A 215 -0.76 -7.19 -5.04
N ARG A 216 -0.31 -8.18 -4.27
CA ARG A 216 0.40 -9.35 -4.83
C ARG A 216 -0.48 -10.21 -5.73
N GLU A 217 -1.74 -10.40 -5.35
CA GLU A 217 -2.71 -11.13 -6.17
C GLU A 217 -2.93 -10.44 -7.52
N VAL A 218 -3.14 -9.12 -7.52
CA VAL A 218 -3.29 -8.31 -8.73
C VAL A 218 -2.03 -8.42 -9.60
N MET A 219 -0.84 -8.24 -9.03
CA MET A 219 0.43 -8.38 -9.76
C MET A 219 0.64 -9.78 -10.37
N GLY A 220 0.13 -10.82 -9.72
CA GLY A 220 0.22 -12.20 -10.23
C GLY A 220 -0.73 -12.49 -11.41
N ARG A 221 -1.78 -11.68 -11.58
CA ARG A 221 -2.79 -11.84 -12.64
C ARG A 221 -2.56 -10.92 -13.84
N ILE A 222 -1.93 -9.77 -13.64
CA ILE A 222 -1.70 -8.78 -14.67
C ILE A 222 -0.45 -9.15 -15.48
N GLY A 223 -0.64 -9.36 -16.77
CA GLY A 223 0.45 -9.56 -17.74
C GLY A 223 0.45 -8.52 -18.84
N GLU A 224 -0.73 -8.16 -19.34
CA GLU A 224 -0.94 -7.24 -20.45
C GLU A 224 -1.77 -6.02 -20.01
N ILE A 225 -1.67 -4.91 -20.76
CA ILE A 225 -2.42 -3.67 -20.44
C ILE A 225 -3.93 -3.90 -20.36
N ARG A 226 -4.48 -4.79 -21.19
CA ARG A 226 -5.91 -5.12 -21.15
C ARG A 226 -6.37 -5.69 -19.81
N ASP A 227 -5.50 -6.36 -19.07
CA ASP A 227 -5.83 -6.97 -17.81
C ASP A 227 -6.16 -5.90 -16.75
N ALA A 228 -5.76 -4.64 -16.98
CA ALA A 228 -6.14 -3.52 -16.12
C ALA A 228 -7.67 -3.35 -16.00
N MET A 229 -8.41 -3.73 -17.03
CA MET A 229 -9.89 -3.66 -17.04
C MET A 229 -10.54 -4.71 -16.12
N GLU A 230 -9.80 -5.73 -15.72
CA GLU A 230 -10.26 -6.80 -14.83
C GLU A 230 -9.95 -6.55 -13.36
N ILE A 231 -9.19 -5.49 -13.06
CA ILE A 231 -8.88 -5.11 -11.68
C ILE A 231 -10.15 -4.64 -10.99
N ARG A 232 -10.58 -5.36 -9.96
CA ARG A 232 -11.80 -5.07 -9.20
C ARG A 232 -11.58 -5.38 -7.73
N LYS A 233 -12.42 -4.79 -6.88
CA LYS A 233 -12.49 -5.12 -5.46
C LYS A 233 -12.64 -6.65 -5.28
N PRO A 234 -11.87 -7.28 -4.37
CA PRO A 234 -12.06 -8.70 -4.05
C PRO A 234 -13.46 -8.93 -3.45
N GLU A 235 -14.10 -10.05 -3.81
CA GLU A 235 -15.47 -10.38 -3.37
C GLU A 235 -15.57 -10.52 -1.85
N GLN A 236 -14.52 -11.04 -1.21
CA GLN A 236 -14.45 -11.28 0.23
C GLN A 236 -13.36 -10.40 0.86
N SER A 237 -13.61 -9.11 0.95
CA SER A 237 -12.71 -8.18 1.63
C SER A 237 -13.39 -7.55 2.83
N THR A 238 -12.70 -7.52 3.96
CA THR A 238 -13.17 -6.89 5.19
C THR A 238 -12.77 -5.42 5.24
N TYR A 239 -11.60 -5.07 4.72
CA TYR A 239 -11.00 -3.75 4.91
C TYR A 239 -10.96 -2.90 3.64
N ILE A 240 -11.02 -3.52 2.44
CA ILE A 240 -11.01 -2.78 1.18
C ILE A 240 -12.43 -2.35 0.82
N ASN A 241 -12.66 -1.05 0.74
CA ASN A 241 -13.94 -0.45 0.35
C ASN A 241 -14.11 -0.46 -1.17
N ALA A 242 -13.13 0.07 -1.90
CA ALA A 242 -13.15 0.15 -3.35
C ALA A 242 -11.74 0.03 -3.94
N VAL A 243 -11.70 -0.44 -5.18
CA VAL A 243 -10.48 -0.48 -6.00
C VAL A 243 -10.81 0.17 -7.34
N ASN A 244 -10.04 1.18 -7.71
CA ASN A 244 -10.24 1.93 -8.93
C ASN A 244 -8.94 2.00 -9.73
N VAL A 245 -9.00 1.68 -11.01
CA VAL A 245 -7.94 2.01 -11.95
C VAL A 245 -8.06 3.50 -12.28
N THR A 246 -7.12 4.30 -11.79
CA THR A 246 -7.14 5.76 -11.95
C THR A 246 -6.40 6.24 -13.18
N GLY A 247 -5.54 5.41 -13.75
CA GLY A 247 -4.80 5.73 -14.97
C GLY A 247 -4.15 4.51 -15.58
N VAL A 248 -4.07 4.52 -16.89
CA VAL A 248 -3.33 3.56 -17.70
C VAL A 248 -2.52 4.36 -18.72
N SER A 249 -1.19 4.32 -18.59
CA SER A 249 -0.29 4.99 -19.54
C SER A 249 0.10 4.00 -20.62
N MET A 250 -0.50 4.15 -21.77
CA MET A 250 -0.32 3.24 -22.92
C MET A 250 1.11 3.25 -23.46
N ASP A 251 1.75 4.42 -23.45
CA ASP A 251 3.11 4.67 -23.93
C ASP A 251 4.18 4.04 -23.04
N THR A 252 3.99 4.03 -21.73
CA THR A 252 4.94 3.46 -20.76
C THR A 252 4.55 2.07 -20.28
N GLY A 253 3.26 1.71 -20.34
CA GLY A 253 2.70 0.47 -19.81
C GLY A 253 2.54 0.48 -18.29
N GLU A 254 2.41 1.68 -17.73
CA GLU A 254 2.16 1.84 -16.29
C GLU A 254 0.66 1.81 -16.02
N ILE A 255 0.27 1.13 -14.93
CA ILE A 255 -1.10 1.09 -14.43
C ILE A 255 -1.12 1.70 -13.03
N SER A 256 -2.01 2.67 -12.81
CA SER A 256 -2.24 3.29 -11.51
C SER A 256 -3.53 2.76 -10.89
N VAL A 257 -3.43 2.18 -9.70
CA VAL A 257 -4.54 1.57 -8.95
C VAL A 257 -4.69 2.26 -7.61
N GLU A 258 -5.83 2.88 -7.37
CA GLU A 258 -6.21 3.44 -6.07
C GLU A 258 -6.99 2.40 -5.26
N ILE A 259 -6.55 2.11 -4.05
CA ILE A 259 -7.26 1.24 -3.11
C ILE A 259 -7.82 2.09 -1.99
N LYS A 260 -9.14 2.09 -1.83
CA LYS A 260 -9.83 2.76 -0.73
C LYS A 260 -10.10 1.75 0.38
N VAL A 261 -9.75 2.13 1.59
CA VAL A 261 -9.98 1.35 2.81
C VAL A 261 -11.26 1.84 3.46
N GLU A 262 -11.95 0.94 4.19
CA GLU A 262 -13.14 1.30 4.95
C GLU A 262 -12.82 2.37 5.99
N ASP A 263 -13.65 3.41 6.08
CA ASP A 263 -13.44 4.56 6.98
C ASP A 263 -13.39 4.14 8.46
N SER A 264 -14.10 3.07 8.83
CA SER A 264 -14.08 2.51 10.19
C SER A 264 -12.68 2.13 10.62
N CYS A 265 -11.86 1.57 9.73
CA CYS A 265 -10.49 1.15 10.02
C CYS A 265 -9.59 2.32 10.42
N TYR A 266 -9.81 3.49 9.81
CA TYR A 266 -9.08 4.71 10.17
C TYR A 266 -9.40 5.15 11.60
N TYR A 267 -10.67 5.15 11.98
CA TYR A 267 -11.10 5.54 13.31
C TYR A 267 -10.74 4.50 14.38
N GLU A 268 -10.77 3.20 14.04
CA GLU A 268 -10.28 2.14 14.92
C GLU A 268 -8.79 2.32 15.23
N MET A 269 -7.96 2.54 14.20
CA MET A 269 -6.54 2.81 14.36
C MET A 269 -6.28 4.04 15.25
N LEU A 270 -7.04 5.12 15.06
CA LEU A 270 -6.92 6.31 15.91
C LEU A 270 -7.32 6.02 17.35
N SER A 271 -8.35 5.19 17.56
CA SER A 271 -8.79 4.79 18.90
C SER A 271 -7.71 4.00 19.64
N ASP A 272 -7.06 3.06 18.93
CA ASP A 272 -5.97 2.26 19.49
C ASP A 272 -4.75 3.13 19.84
N LEU A 273 -4.39 4.08 18.98
CA LEU A 273 -3.26 4.99 19.22
C LEU A 273 -3.50 5.96 20.38
N THR A 274 -4.72 6.43 20.55
CA THR A 274 -5.06 7.46 21.55
C THR A 274 -5.57 6.88 22.85
N GLY A 275 -5.94 5.59 22.88
CA GLY A 275 -6.63 4.96 24.00
C GLY A 275 -8.03 5.55 24.27
N THR A 276 -8.59 6.29 23.30
CA THR A 276 -9.89 6.94 23.39
C THR A 276 -10.75 6.49 22.24
N GLN A 277 -12.01 6.16 22.47
CA GLN A 277 -12.93 5.75 21.42
C GLN A 277 -13.22 6.92 20.47
N ILE A 278 -12.87 6.73 19.20
CA ILE A 278 -13.08 7.67 18.10
C ILE A 278 -13.89 6.94 17.03
N SER A 279 -15.12 7.40 16.80
CA SER A 279 -16.05 6.73 15.87
C SER A 279 -16.33 7.56 14.60
N GLY A 280 -15.80 8.79 14.53
CA GLY A 280 -16.01 9.68 13.41
C GLY A 280 -15.28 11.02 13.55
N GLU A 281 -15.50 11.92 12.59
CA GLU A 281 -14.85 13.24 12.55
C GLU A 281 -15.11 14.09 13.80
N TYR A 282 -16.31 14.04 14.35
CA TYR A 282 -16.65 14.80 15.56
C TYR A 282 -15.78 14.36 16.75
N ASP A 283 -15.70 13.06 16.99
CA ASP A 283 -14.90 12.50 18.09
C ASP A 283 -13.42 12.80 17.90
N LEU A 284 -12.93 12.73 16.65
CA LEU A 284 -11.56 13.07 16.30
C LEU A 284 -11.23 14.51 16.64
N ILE A 285 -12.07 15.46 16.20
CA ILE A 285 -11.88 16.89 16.47
C ILE A 285 -11.93 17.16 17.98
N HIS A 286 -12.89 16.54 18.69
CA HIS A 286 -13.03 16.67 20.14
C HIS A 286 -11.78 16.14 20.86
N THR A 287 -11.29 14.96 20.47
CA THR A 287 -10.08 14.33 21.04
C THR A 287 -8.84 15.18 20.81
N VAL A 288 -8.63 15.66 19.57
CA VAL A 288 -7.50 16.56 19.24
C VAL A 288 -7.55 17.84 20.06
N ARG A 289 -8.75 18.44 20.22
CA ARG A 289 -8.92 19.64 21.04
C ARG A 289 -8.56 19.38 22.51
N ASN A 290 -9.04 18.27 23.08
CA ASN A 290 -8.75 17.91 24.46
C ASN A 290 -7.25 17.64 24.67
N LEU A 291 -6.60 16.90 23.75
CA LEU A 291 -5.17 16.65 23.78
C LEU A 291 -4.37 17.96 23.70
N ALA A 292 -4.77 18.91 22.85
CA ALA A 292 -4.13 20.21 22.74
C ALA A 292 -4.26 21.04 24.04
N MET A 293 -5.41 20.96 24.72
CA MET A 293 -5.59 21.61 26.02
C MET A 293 -4.70 20.97 27.10
N LEU A 294 -4.70 19.64 27.19
CA LEU A 294 -3.84 18.88 28.12
C LEU A 294 -2.36 19.11 27.86
N GLN A 295 -1.95 19.18 26.58
CA GLN A 295 -0.58 19.51 26.22
C GLN A 295 -0.18 20.90 26.74
N LYS A 296 -1.02 21.90 26.56
CA LYS A 296 -0.75 23.25 27.06
C LYS A 296 -0.60 23.29 28.60
N GLU A 297 -1.47 22.59 29.32
CA GLU A 297 -1.38 22.46 30.77
C GLU A 297 -0.10 21.71 31.19
N TYR A 298 0.23 20.61 30.52
CA TYR A 298 1.45 19.84 30.78
C TYR A 298 2.72 20.66 30.52
N GLU A 299 2.78 21.42 29.43
CA GLU A 299 3.93 22.27 29.11
C GLU A 299 4.18 23.31 30.19
N SER A 300 3.13 23.84 30.82
CA SER A 300 3.29 24.82 31.93
C SER A 300 3.98 24.22 33.17
N VAL A 301 3.88 22.90 33.39
CA VAL A 301 4.43 22.23 34.59
C VAL A 301 5.61 21.32 34.27
N LYS A 302 5.91 21.03 33.03
CA LYS A 302 6.89 20.05 32.56
C LYS A 302 8.27 20.24 33.16
N ASP A 303 8.79 21.48 33.16
CA ASP A 303 10.14 21.76 33.66
C ASP A 303 10.22 21.66 35.18
N ALA A 304 9.16 22.08 35.88
CA ALA A 304 9.05 21.90 37.31
C ALA A 304 9.01 20.42 37.70
N LEU A 305 8.22 19.63 36.95
CA LEU A 305 8.12 18.18 37.16
C LEU A 305 9.44 17.45 36.89
N ALA A 306 10.17 17.85 35.83
CA ALA A 306 11.48 17.32 35.53
C ALA A 306 12.48 17.65 36.68
N SER A 307 12.46 18.89 37.19
CA SER A 307 13.28 19.31 38.32
C SER A 307 12.96 18.53 39.59
N VAL A 308 11.69 18.29 39.88
CA VAL A 308 11.27 17.44 41.04
C VAL A 308 11.82 16.02 40.92
N LYS A 309 11.74 15.41 39.74
CA LYS A 309 12.25 14.05 39.50
C LYS A 309 13.77 13.97 39.71
N MET A 310 14.51 15.00 39.30
CA MET A 310 15.98 15.02 39.36
C MET A 310 16.53 15.51 40.68
N LYS A 311 15.95 16.58 41.27
CA LYS A 311 16.50 17.32 42.41
C LYS A 311 15.62 17.25 43.66
N GLY A 312 14.42 16.66 43.53
CA GLY A 312 13.45 16.61 44.64
C GLY A 312 12.60 17.86 44.81
N TYR A 313 12.83 18.92 44.00
CA TYR A 313 12.12 20.20 44.11
C TYR A 313 11.98 20.87 42.75
N GLY A 314 10.81 21.42 42.46
CA GLY A 314 10.50 22.15 41.26
C GLY A 314 9.50 23.28 41.50
N VAL A 315 9.57 24.34 40.69
CA VAL A 315 8.71 25.51 40.82
C VAL A 315 8.10 25.83 39.47
N VAL A 316 6.78 26.03 39.42
CA VAL A 316 6.08 26.64 38.31
C VAL A 316 5.90 28.12 38.64
N SER A 317 6.48 28.98 37.83
CA SER A 317 6.35 30.43 37.96
C SER A 317 5.03 30.93 37.35
N ALA A 318 4.50 32.03 37.88
CA ALA A 318 3.33 32.66 37.35
C ALA A 318 3.51 33.10 35.91
N THR A 319 2.45 33.02 35.12
CA THR A 319 2.36 33.66 33.82
C THR A 319 2.15 35.17 33.96
N ARG A 320 2.42 35.93 32.90
CA ARG A 320 2.20 37.39 32.90
C ARG A 320 0.76 37.77 33.27
N GLU A 321 -0.20 36.96 32.92
CA GLU A 321 -1.64 37.19 33.15
C GLU A 321 -2.03 37.00 34.62
N GLU A 322 -1.27 36.21 35.37
CA GLU A 322 -1.48 35.92 36.80
C GLU A 322 -0.78 36.93 37.71
N ILE A 323 0.17 37.72 37.16
CA ILE A 323 0.91 38.72 37.91
C ILE A 323 0.04 39.97 38.08
N ARG A 324 -0.22 40.32 39.35
CA ARG A 324 -0.90 41.60 39.71
C ARG A 324 0.14 42.65 40.00
N LEU A 325 -0.02 43.84 39.48
CA LEU A 325 0.81 45.01 39.76
C LEU A 325 -0.01 46.00 40.55
N ASP A 326 0.56 46.48 41.67
CA ASP A 326 0.00 47.60 42.42
C ASP A 326 0.35 48.93 41.73
N ASP A 327 -0.42 49.99 42.00
CA ASP A 327 -0.13 51.31 41.48
C ASP A 327 1.26 51.80 41.91
N PRO A 328 2.05 52.42 41.01
CA PRO A 328 3.36 52.95 41.37
C PRO A 328 3.30 54.04 42.41
N VAL A 329 4.10 53.92 43.48
CA VAL A 329 4.14 54.89 44.56
C VAL A 329 5.49 55.59 44.60
N VAL A 330 5.49 56.90 44.76
CA VAL A 330 6.71 57.69 44.92
C VAL A 330 7.29 57.44 46.32
N ILE A 331 8.56 57.00 46.40
CA ILE A 331 9.29 56.79 47.63
C ILE A 331 10.43 57.81 47.73
N ARG A 332 10.78 58.21 48.97
CA ARG A 332 11.94 59.03 49.28
C ARG A 332 12.97 58.24 50.06
N GLN A 333 14.23 58.20 49.59
CA GLN A 333 15.33 57.55 50.26
C GLN A 333 16.49 58.57 50.44
N GLY A 334 16.57 59.13 51.64
CA GLY A 334 17.46 60.25 51.90
C GLY A 334 17.11 61.51 51.07
N ASN A 335 18.03 61.99 50.25
CA ASN A 335 17.77 63.15 49.36
C ASN A 335 17.36 62.77 47.93
N LYS A 336 17.06 61.51 47.69
CA LYS A 336 16.65 61.00 46.32
C LYS A 336 15.19 60.55 46.36
N TYR A 337 14.56 60.70 45.22
CA TYR A 337 13.20 60.19 45.01
C TYR A 337 13.26 59.03 44.02
N GLY A 338 12.44 58.02 44.26
CA GLY A 338 12.31 56.82 43.41
C GLY A 338 10.83 56.44 43.23
N VAL A 339 10.57 55.50 42.36
CA VAL A 339 9.26 54.89 42.18
C VAL A 339 9.33 53.46 42.69
N LYS A 340 8.42 53.08 43.60
CA LYS A 340 8.23 51.70 44.06
C LYS A 340 7.06 51.09 43.32
N ILE A 341 7.32 49.96 42.67
CA ILE A 341 6.29 49.11 42.07
C ILE A 341 6.27 47.84 42.88
N ARG A 342 5.11 47.41 43.30
CA ARG A 342 4.87 46.13 43.98
C ARG A 342 4.12 45.20 43.05
N SER A 343 4.55 43.95 43.00
CA SER A 343 3.86 42.90 42.25
C SER A 343 3.56 41.73 43.14
N GLU A 344 2.45 41.05 42.92
CA GLU A 344 2.04 39.81 43.53
C GLU A 344 1.83 38.78 42.42
N ALA A 345 2.43 37.59 42.57
CA ALA A 345 2.40 36.49 41.60
C ALA A 345 2.26 35.17 42.31
N PRO A 346 1.33 34.29 41.91
CA PRO A 346 1.27 32.94 42.47
C PRO A 346 2.44 32.11 41.97
N SER A 347 2.84 31.11 42.74
CA SER A 347 3.80 30.08 42.31
C SER A 347 3.36 28.71 42.83
N ILE A 348 3.60 27.67 42.03
CA ILE A 348 3.32 26.30 42.45
C ILE A 348 4.65 25.63 42.78
N HIS A 349 4.77 25.10 44.00
CA HIS A 349 5.93 24.39 44.47
C HIS A 349 5.65 22.90 44.56
N MET A 350 6.46 22.11 43.88
CA MET A 350 6.38 20.66 43.86
C MET A 350 7.57 20.07 44.62
N ILE A 351 7.30 19.16 45.58
CA ILE A 351 8.30 18.57 46.45
C ILE A 351 8.18 17.05 46.38
N ARG A 352 9.28 16.37 46.18
CA ARG A 352 9.37 14.91 46.29
C ARG A 352 9.74 14.52 47.72
N ALA A 353 8.82 13.82 48.39
CA ALA A 353 9.06 13.27 49.71
C ALA A 353 9.03 11.74 49.68
N ASN A 354 9.86 11.08 50.48
CA ASN A 354 9.82 9.65 50.65
C ASN A 354 8.81 9.32 51.77
N ILE A 355 7.91 8.40 51.53
CA ILE A 355 6.92 7.92 52.49
C ILE A 355 7.36 6.54 52.93
N GLU A 356 7.59 6.38 54.26
CA GLU A 356 7.90 5.10 54.87
C GLU A 356 6.63 4.51 55.46
N THR A 357 6.30 3.28 55.10
CA THR A 357 5.15 2.55 55.65
C THR A 357 5.63 1.26 56.30
N GLU A 358 5.07 0.92 57.42
CA GLU A 358 5.29 -0.34 58.12
C GLU A 358 4.00 -1.15 58.13
N ILE A 359 4.09 -2.39 57.67
CA ILE A 359 2.98 -3.34 57.70
C ILE A 359 3.36 -4.45 58.66
N ALA A 360 2.62 -4.54 59.75
CA ALA A 360 2.84 -5.55 60.78
C ALA A 360 1.60 -6.45 60.90
N PRO A 361 1.42 -7.46 60.03
CA PRO A 361 0.33 -8.43 60.21
C PRO A 361 0.51 -9.24 61.47
N ILE A 362 -0.47 -9.17 62.38
CA ILE A 362 -0.42 -9.85 63.68
C ILE A 362 -0.98 -11.26 63.52
N VAL A 363 -0.25 -12.27 64.00
CA VAL A 363 -0.61 -13.68 64.04
C VAL A 363 -0.65 -14.21 65.50
N GLY A 364 -1.30 -15.32 65.69
CA GLY A 364 -1.59 -15.81 67.07
C GLY A 364 -0.43 -16.43 67.80
N SER A 365 0.67 -16.84 67.14
CA SER A 365 1.84 -17.48 67.81
C SER A 365 3.14 -17.14 67.03
N GLU A 366 4.27 -17.27 67.80
CA GLU A 366 5.63 -17.08 67.26
C GLU A 366 5.93 -18.03 66.10
N GLN A 367 5.43 -19.28 66.19
CA GLN A 367 5.62 -20.25 65.12
C GLN A 367 4.91 -19.81 63.84
N GLN A 368 3.66 -19.34 63.92
CA GLN A 368 2.91 -18.80 62.76
C GLN A 368 3.59 -17.57 62.15
N ALA A 369 4.22 -16.72 62.97
CA ALA A 369 4.99 -15.60 62.46
C ALA A 369 6.23 -16.06 61.68
N LYS A 370 6.95 -17.07 62.16
CA LYS A 370 8.09 -17.67 61.45
C LYS A 370 7.66 -18.34 60.15
N ASP A 371 6.54 -19.05 60.16
CA ASP A 371 5.99 -19.69 58.95
C ASP A 371 5.56 -18.64 57.90
N LEU A 372 4.97 -17.53 58.33
CA LEU A 372 4.60 -16.42 57.46
C LEU A 372 5.85 -15.75 56.81
N VAL A 373 6.90 -15.54 57.62
CA VAL A 373 8.18 -14.99 57.09
C VAL A 373 8.79 -15.95 56.06
N ASN A 374 8.79 -17.26 56.35
CA ASN A 374 9.29 -18.26 55.41
C ASN A 374 8.46 -18.26 54.11
N TYR A 375 7.13 -18.19 54.23
CA TYR A 375 6.22 -18.12 53.07
C TYR A 375 6.52 -16.89 52.20
N ILE A 376 6.70 -15.70 52.78
CA ILE A 376 7.06 -14.47 52.05
C ILE A 376 8.43 -14.60 51.35
N ASN A 377 9.42 -15.19 52.05
CA ASN A 377 10.78 -15.39 51.56
C ASN A 377 10.82 -16.40 50.38
N GLU A 378 9.98 -17.44 50.44
CA GLU A 378 9.83 -18.39 49.32
C GLU A 378 9.16 -17.75 48.12
N ALA A 379 8.11 -16.96 48.31
CA ALA A 379 7.44 -16.21 47.26
C ALA A 379 8.37 -15.20 46.58
N ALA A 380 9.35 -14.64 47.31
CA ALA A 380 10.38 -13.77 46.72
C ALA A 380 11.22 -14.43 45.62
N LYS A 381 11.25 -15.78 45.56
CA LYS A 381 11.98 -16.55 44.55
C LYS A 381 11.13 -16.87 43.30
N SER A 382 9.83 -16.58 43.35
CA SER A 382 8.92 -16.78 42.22
C SER A 382 9.04 -15.66 41.15
N PRO A 383 8.61 -15.89 39.87
CA PRO A 383 8.63 -14.87 38.85
C PRO A 383 7.82 -13.61 39.17
N ASP A 384 6.73 -13.75 39.92
CA ASP A 384 5.85 -12.64 40.35
C ASP A 384 6.39 -11.89 41.59
N GLY A 385 7.47 -12.40 42.23
CA GLY A 385 8.12 -11.80 43.36
C GLY A 385 7.26 -11.73 44.61
N VAL A 386 7.67 -10.87 45.58
CA VAL A 386 6.98 -10.69 46.87
C VAL A 386 5.63 -9.99 46.73
N TRP A 387 5.47 -9.14 45.73
CA TRP A 387 4.31 -8.25 45.57
C TRP A 387 2.97 -8.96 45.42
N GLY A 388 2.94 -10.08 44.69
CA GLY A 388 1.74 -10.90 44.47
C GLY A 388 1.39 -11.82 45.65
N THR A 389 2.23 -11.90 46.67
CA THR A 389 2.02 -12.80 47.82
C THR A 389 0.81 -12.38 48.65
N ASN A 390 -0.14 -13.28 48.83
CA ASN A 390 -1.38 -13.01 49.57
C ASN A 390 -1.17 -13.23 51.08
N ILE A 391 -1.50 -12.19 51.86
CA ILE A 391 -1.49 -12.23 53.33
C ILE A 391 -2.88 -11.84 53.83
N PHE A 392 -3.60 -12.79 54.47
CA PHE A 392 -4.94 -12.58 55.00
C PHE A 392 -5.96 -12.02 53.98
N GLY A 393 -5.89 -12.47 52.72
CA GLY A 393 -6.85 -12.09 51.67
C GLY A 393 -6.51 -10.86 50.88
N LYS A 394 -5.38 -10.20 51.15
CA LYS A 394 -4.81 -9.09 50.37
C LYS A 394 -3.39 -9.40 49.94
N SER A 395 -3.01 -8.92 48.76
CA SER A 395 -1.61 -8.99 48.32
C SER A 395 -0.73 -8.03 49.12
N ILE A 396 0.57 -8.31 49.20
CA ILE A 396 1.54 -7.38 49.82
C ILE A 396 1.49 -6.02 49.09
N GLU A 397 1.33 -6.00 47.78
CA GLU A 397 1.16 -4.77 47.00
C GLU A 397 -0.03 -3.95 47.52
N GLU A 398 -1.21 -4.58 47.66
CA GLU A 398 -2.41 -3.91 48.16
C GLU A 398 -2.20 -3.36 49.57
N LEU A 399 -1.57 -4.14 50.47
CA LEU A 399 -1.31 -3.72 51.84
C LEU A 399 -0.34 -2.53 51.91
N VAL A 400 0.73 -2.54 51.09
CA VAL A 400 1.69 -1.44 51.02
C VAL A 400 1.02 -0.19 50.45
N MET A 401 0.25 -0.34 49.36
CA MET A 401 -0.45 0.80 48.76
C MET A 401 -1.50 1.40 49.69
N ASP A 402 -2.25 0.57 50.42
CA ASP A 402 -3.18 1.04 51.45
C ASP A 402 -2.43 1.80 52.56
N GLY A 403 -1.28 1.31 53.04
CA GLY A 403 -0.44 1.97 54.02
C GLY A 403 0.05 3.34 53.55
N VAL A 404 0.54 3.43 52.30
CA VAL A 404 0.97 4.70 51.68
C VAL A 404 -0.18 5.68 51.59
N ARG A 405 -1.35 5.24 51.07
CA ARG A 405 -2.55 6.06 50.94
C ARG A 405 -3.00 6.61 52.30
N ASN A 406 -3.01 5.77 53.33
CA ASN A 406 -3.40 6.20 54.67
C ASN A 406 -2.45 7.27 55.24
N LYS A 407 -1.13 7.12 55.03
CA LYS A 407 -0.17 8.15 55.46
C LYS A 407 -0.32 9.47 54.72
N ILE A 408 -0.57 9.43 53.43
CA ILE A 408 -0.88 10.64 52.65
C ILE A 408 -2.16 11.29 53.17
N ALA A 409 -3.22 10.51 53.41
CA ALA A 409 -4.50 11.02 53.92
C ALA A 409 -4.42 11.60 55.32
N MET A 410 -3.41 11.23 56.12
CA MET A 410 -3.18 11.85 57.43
C MET A 410 -2.69 13.29 57.36
N ILE A 411 -2.19 13.75 56.19
CA ILE A 411 -1.89 15.17 55.96
C ILE A 411 -3.20 15.91 55.73
N GLY A 412 -3.89 16.24 56.82
CA GLY A 412 -5.18 16.95 56.77
C GLY A 412 -5.04 18.41 56.33
N ASP A 413 -6.16 19.05 56.10
CA ASP A 413 -6.26 20.43 55.57
C ASP A 413 -5.47 21.45 56.43
N GLU A 414 -5.47 21.29 57.73
CA GLU A 414 -4.69 22.15 58.64
C GLU A 414 -3.18 22.05 58.44
N SER A 415 -2.67 20.82 58.24
CA SER A 415 -1.25 20.59 57.95
C SER A 415 -0.86 21.12 56.55
N GLN A 416 -1.73 20.99 55.58
CA GLN A 416 -1.54 21.54 54.23
C GLN A 416 -1.48 23.07 54.29
N ALA A 417 -2.41 23.71 54.97
CA ALA A 417 -2.42 25.16 55.15
C ALA A 417 -1.16 25.69 55.86
N LYS A 418 -0.68 25.00 56.90
CA LYS A 418 0.57 25.35 57.58
C LYS A 418 1.80 25.21 56.65
N LEU A 419 1.84 24.17 55.84
CA LEU A 419 2.90 24.00 54.82
C LEU A 419 2.90 25.12 53.81
N GLN A 420 1.72 25.48 53.29
CA GLN A 420 1.53 26.58 52.32
C GLN A 420 2.00 27.92 52.91
N ASP A 421 1.56 28.24 54.12
CA ASP A 421 1.93 29.46 54.83
C ASP A 421 3.43 29.56 55.08
N THR A 422 4.04 28.41 55.41
CA THR A 422 5.48 28.34 55.64
C THR A 422 6.26 28.55 54.36
N MET A 423 5.85 27.91 53.26
CA MET A 423 6.46 28.12 51.95
C MET A 423 6.33 29.58 51.47
N GLN A 424 5.16 30.19 51.66
CA GLN A 424 4.94 31.60 51.32
C GLN A 424 5.87 32.52 52.11
N LYS A 425 6.09 32.26 53.39
CA LYS A 425 7.08 33.00 54.22
C LYS A 425 8.51 32.79 53.74
N ILE A 426 8.90 31.55 53.44
CA ILE A 426 10.26 31.23 52.92
C ILE A 426 10.55 31.99 51.63
N VAL A 427 9.57 32.02 50.72
CA VAL A 427 9.76 32.65 49.38
C VAL A 427 9.78 34.17 49.51
N ASN A 428 9.01 34.77 50.42
CA ASN A 428 8.88 36.22 50.54
C ASN A 428 9.92 36.84 51.51
N ASP A 429 10.48 36.06 52.46
CA ASP A 429 11.49 36.56 53.40
C ASP A 429 12.89 36.57 52.76
N SER A 430 13.32 37.77 52.40
CA SER A 430 14.61 38.02 51.72
C SER A 430 15.86 37.77 52.58
N ASN A 431 15.73 37.41 53.84
CA ASN A 431 16.84 37.43 54.81
C ASN A 431 17.54 36.09 55.08
N GLY A 432 17.25 35.04 54.34
CA GLY A 432 17.96 33.75 54.51
C GLY A 432 17.93 33.14 55.92
N GLY A 433 16.92 33.52 56.74
CA GLY A 433 16.76 33.07 58.13
C GLY A 433 16.37 31.61 58.18
N MET A 434 16.73 30.98 59.31
CA MET A 434 16.30 29.62 59.63
C MET A 434 14.78 29.58 59.80
N VAL A 435 14.08 28.79 58.98
CA VAL A 435 12.63 28.59 59.09
C VAL A 435 12.39 27.31 59.89
N CYS A 436 11.71 27.43 61.01
CA CYS A 436 11.25 26.31 61.80
C CYS A 436 9.80 25.97 61.42
N ILE A 437 9.58 24.78 60.91
CA ILE A 437 8.24 24.28 60.56
C ILE A 437 7.79 23.41 61.76
N ILE A 438 6.78 23.88 62.49
CA ILE A 438 6.10 23.09 63.52
C ILE A 438 4.78 22.64 62.92
N ILE A 439 4.70 21.36 62.59
CA ILE A 439 3.50 20.71 62.01
C ILE A 439 2.59 20.25 63.10
#